data_d5b0b70c7df09c8e6a88cda084c602ba
#
_entry.id   d5b0b70c7df09c8e6a88cda084c602ba
#
_cell.length_a   1.000
_cell.length_b   1.000
_cell.length_c   1.000
_cell.angle_alpha   90.00
_cell.angle_beta   90.00
_cell.angle_gamma   90.00
#
_symmetry.space_group_name_H-M   'P 1'
#
loop_
_entity.id
_entity.type
_entity.pdbx_description
1 polymer ?
#
loop_
_entity_poly.entity_id
_entity_poly.type
_entity_poly.pdbx_seq_one_letter_code
_entity_poly.pdbx_strand_id
1 'polypeptide(L)'
;RDWSSDVCSSDLAEKLAQLSGAALVLGSATPSVEAYFKTEDKTYRLFTLAKRAKTGSEMAAVEVVDLRKEMENGNKSIFSERLQELIRDRLEKKEQVMLFINRRGYSSFVSCRSCGEAVKCPHCDVSLTLHNRQRLVCHYCGYQIPMPKLCPNCGSPYLAGFGIGTQKVEEMAAQMFPEARLLRMDLDTTSKKGR
;
A
#
# COMPACT_ATOMS: atom_id res chain seq x y z
N ARG A 1 -9.53 -16.04 -0.96
CA ARG A 1 -10.47 -16.13 0.17
C ARG A 1 -11.53 -15.08 -0.09
N ASP A 2 -12.74 -15.54 -0.27
CA ASP A 2 -13.92 -14.69 -0.45
C ASP A 2 -14.23 -14.02 0.90
N TRP A 3 -14.07 -12.71 0.96
CA TRP A 3 -14.31 -11.91 2.17
C TRP A 3 -15.81 -11.69 2.41
N SER A 4 -16.67 -12.21 1.53
CA SER A 4 -18.12 -12.03 1.60
C SER A 4 -18.83 -12.91 2.63
N SER A 5 -18.14 -13.87 3.25
CA SER A 5 -18.70 -14.80 4.23
C SER A 5 -18.13 -14.64 5.65
N ASP A 6 -17.17 -13.75 5.86
CA ASP A 6 -16.60 -13.55 7.18
C ASP A 6 -17.52 -12.62 7.98
N VAL A 7 -18.25 -13.18 8.94
CA VAL A 7 -18.91 -12.40 9.98
C VAL A 7 -17.89 -11.44 10.57
N CYS A 8 -18.14 -10.14 10.45
CA CYS A 8 -17.23 -9.14 10.97
C CYS A 8 -17.09 -9.34 12.48
N SER A 9 -15.89 -9.24 13.02
CA SER A 9 -15.65 -9.40 14.46
C SER A 9 -16.48 -8.43 15.30
N SER A 10 -16.81 -7.25 14.76
CA SER A 10 -17.72 -6.27 15.39
C SER A 10 -19.17 -6.77 15.46
N ASP A 11 -19.66 -7.46 14.41
CA ASP A 11 -21.02 -8.00 14.39
C ASP A 11 -21.19 -9.13 15.41
N LEU A 12 -20.17 -9.97 15.53
CA LEU A 12 -20.14 -11.02 16.54
C LEU A 12 -20.09 -10.44 17.97
N ALA A 13 -19.28 -9.40 18.18
CA ALA A 13 -19.19 -8.70 19.47
C ALA A 13 -20.52 -8.03 19.84
N GLU A 14 -21.19 -7.40 18.85
CA GLU A 14 -22.51 -6.80 19.06
C GLU A 14 -23.55 -7.85 19.48
N LYS A 15 -23.57 -8.98 18.77
CA LYS A 15 -24.52 -10.07 19.10
C LYS A 15 -24.23 -10.65 20.47
N LEU A 16 -22.98 -10.84 20.83
CA LEU A 16 -22.59 -11.34 22.15
C LEU A 16 -23.00 -10.37 23.27
N ALA A 17 -22.77 -9.06 23.06
CA ALA A 17 -23.17 -8.03 24.02
C ALA A 17 -24.69 -8.02 24.22
N GLN A 18 -25.48 -8.13 23.14
CA GLN A 18 -26.94 -8.23 23.22
C GLN A 18 -27.40 -9.45 24.01
N LEU A 19 -26.78 -10.63 23.77
CA LEU A 19 -27.13 -11.86 24.45
C LEU A 19 -26.78 -11.86 25.94
N SER A 20 -25.67 -11.20 26.30
CA SER A 20 -25.19 -11.14 27.68
C SER A 20 -25.63 -9.90 28.45
N GLY A 21 -26.36 -8.98 27.82
CA GLY A 21 -26.75 -7.70 28.43
C GLY A 21 -25.54 -6.79 28.76
N ALA A 22 -24.35 -7.00 28.09
CA ALA A 22 -23.15 -6.26 28.35
C ALA A 22 -23.08 -4.96 27.52
N ALA A 23 -22.37 -3.97 28.04
CA ALA A 23 -22.05 -2.80 27.26
C ALA A 23 -20.96 -3.13 26.22
N LEU A 24 -21.13 -2.65 24.97
CA LEU A 24 -20.15 -2.77 23.89
C LEU A 24 -19.54 -1.41 23.60
N VAL A 25 -18.22 -1.35 23.58
CA VAL A 25 -17.47 -0.16 23.15
C VAL A 25 -16.59 -0.53 21.95
N LEU A 26 -16.84 0.12 20.82
CA LEU A 26 -16.03 -0.03 19.61
C LEU A 26 -15.11 1.17 19.48
N GLY A 27 -13.80 0.93 19.40
CA GLY A 27 -12.79 1.98 19.24
C GLY A 27 -12.05 1.84 17.90
N SER A 28 -12.04 2.91 17.10
CA SER A 28 -11.31 2.95 15.82
C SER A 28 -11.00 4.39 15.44
N ALA A 29 -9.86 4.60 14.78
CA ALA A 29 -9.56 5.86 14.11
C ALA A 29 -10.25 5.95 12.73
N THR A 30 -10.64 4.80 12.17
CA THR A 30 -11.26 4.64 10.85
C THR A 30 -12.43 3.67 10.97
N PRO A 31 -13.55 4.08 11.59
CA PRO A 31 -14.71 3.20 11.71
C PRO A 31 -15.24 2.79 10.33
N SER A 32 -15.84 1.61 10.24
CA SER A 32 -16.53 1.21 9.01
C SER A 32 -17.73 2.13 8.74
N VAL A 33 -18.14 2.21 7.48
CA VAL A 33 -19.29 3.05 7.07
C VAL A 33 -20.55 2.62 7.80
N GLU A 34 -20.76 1.30 7.97
CA GLU A 34 -21.90 0.72 8.67
C GLU A 34 -21.92 1.11 10.15
N ALA A 35 -20.76 1.02 10.83
CA ALA A 35 -20.65 1.41 12.23
C ALA A 35 -20.86 2.93 12.41
N TYR A 36 -20.36 3.74 11.48
CA TYR A 36 -20.56 5.19 11.51
C TYR A 36 -22.03 5.54 11.26
N PHE A 37 -22.69 4.90 10.28
CA PHE A 37 -24.12 5.11 9.99
C PHE A 37 -24.99 4.81 11.21
N LYS A 38 -24.67 3.76 11.99
CA LYS A 38 -25.37 3.45 13.26
C LYS A 38 -25.25 4.57 14.31
N THR A 39 -24.35 5.52 14.15
CA THR A 39 -24.29 6.71 15.01
C THR A 39 -25.24 7.80 14.56
N GLU A 40 -25.54 7.90 13.25
CA GLU A 40 -26.47 8.86 12.69
C GLU A 40 -27.94 8.47 12.99
N ASP A 41 -28.25 7.18 12.87
CA ASP A 41 -29.57 6.64 13.22
C ASP A 41 -29.79 6.49 14.74
N LYS A 42 -28.81 6.86 15.56
CA LYS A 42 -28.80 6.83 17.03
C LYS A 42 -28.83 5.42 17.64
N THR A 43 -28.57 4.37 16.86
CA THR A 43 -28.38 3.01 17.37
C THR A 43 -27.10 2.94 18.22
N TYR A 44 -26.05 3.66 17.80
CA TYR A 44 -24.82 3.81 18.58
C TYR A 44 -24.65 5.25 19.09
N ARG A 45 -23.97 5.39 20.22
CA ARG A 45 -23.53 6.69 20.73
C ARG A 45 -22.11 6.97 20.29
N LEU A 46 -21.90 8.06 19.54
CA LEU A 46 -20.54 8.49 19.11
C LEU A 46 -19.83 9.25 20.24
N PHE A 47 -18.60 8.85 20.49
CA PHE A 47 -17.64 9.59 21.32
C PHE A 47 -16.41 9.92 20.47
N THR A 48 -16.11 11.20 20.32
CA THR A 48 -14.98 11.65 19.52
C THR A 48 -13.83 12.10 20.41
N LEU A 49 -12.68 11.46 20.27
CA LEU A 49 -11.43 11.87 20.92
C LEU A 49 -10.71 12.88 20.02
N ALA A 50 -11.04 14.16 20.17
CA ALA A 50 -10.52 15.23 19.32
C ALA A 50 -9.09 15.68 19.67
N LYS A 51 -8.59 15.31 20.84
CA LYS A 51 -7.26 15.70 21.31
C LYS A 51 -6.33 14.50 21.40
N ARG A 52 -5.07 14.69 21.05
CA ARG A 52 -4.04 13.65 21.25
C ARG A 52 -3.77 13.44 22.74
N ALA A 53 -3.49 12.20 23.14
CA ALA A 53 -3.19 11.85 24.54
C ALA A 53 -1.95 12.61 25.07
N LYS A 54 -0.93 12.80 24.21
CA LYS A 54 0.25 13.59 24.54
C LYS A 54 0.01 15.05 24.14
N THR A 55 -0.07 15.93 25.09
CA THR A 55 -0.20 17.38 24.87
C THR A 55 1.01 17.91 24.07
N GLY A 56 0.75 18.76 23.06
CA GLY A 56 1.80 19.33 22.21
C GLY A 56 2.31 18.40 21.11
N SER A 57 1.74 17.20 20.92
CA SER A 57 2.10 16.37 19.77
C SER A 57 1.39 16.85 18.50
N GLU A 58 2.18 17.14 17.47
CA GLU A 58 1.69 17.53 16.15
C GLU A 58 1.61 16.33 15.21
N MET A 59 0.86 16.48 14.13
CA MET A 59 0.87 15.51 13.02
C MET A 59 2.20 15.63 12.28
N ALA A 60 2.72 14.50 11.82
CA ALA A 60 3.88 14.53 10.93
C ALA A 60 3.54 15.32 9.65
N ALA A 61 4.50 16.09 9.16
CA ALA A 61 4.39 16.73 7.86
C ALA A 61 4.32 15.66 6.76
N VAL A 62 3.45 15.88 5.76
CA VAL A 62 3.32 15.00 4.61
C VAL A 62 3.85 15.70 3.38
N GLU A 63 4.87 15.11 2.76
CA GLU A 63 5.42 15.56 1.48
C GLU A 63 4.99 14.58 0.38
N VAL A 64 4.52 15.11 -0.77
CA VAL A 64 4.18 14.31 -1.94
C VAL A 64 5.23 14.55 -3.01
N VAL A 65 5.87 13.47 -3.46
CA VAL A 65 6.93 13.54 -4.48
C VAL A 65 6.46 12.85 -5.76
N ASP A 66 6.54 13.57 -6.89
CA ASP A 66 6.25 13.01 -8.21
C ASP A 66 7.48 12.28 -8.78
N LEU A 67 7.45 10.96 -8.76
CA LEU A 67 8.55 10.13 -9.26
C LEU A 67 8.79 10.26 -10.77
N ARG A 68 7.87 10.85 -11.54
CA ARG A 68 8.08 11.14 -12.97
C ARG A 68 9.10 12.26 -13.14
N LYS A 69 8.97 13.33 -12.33
CA LYS A 69 9.94 14.43 -12.29
C LYS A 69 11.32 13.97 -11.82
N GLU A 70 11.35 13.10 -10.82
CA GLU A 70 12.59 12.46 -10.35
C GLU A 70 13.30 11.74 -11.51
N MET A 71 12.56 11.00 -12.32
CA MET A 71 13.10 10.29 -13.47
C MET A 71 13.59 11.23 -14.58
N GLU A 72 12.90 12.33 -14.86
CA GLU A 72 13.33 13.37 -15.78
C GLU A 72 14.65 14.00 -15.33
N ASN A 73 14.83 14.15 -14.02
CA ASN A 73 16.05 14.65 -13.40
C ASN A 73 17.18 13.58 -13.27
N GLY A 74 16.95 12.35 -13.79
CA GLY A 74 17.94 11.28 -13.81
C GLY A 74 17.83 10.26 -12.67
N ASN A 75 16.99 10.48 -11.67
CA ASN A 75 16.76 9.50 -10.59
C ASN A 75 15.86 8.36 -11.07
N LYS A 76 16.44 7.22 -11.41
CA LYS A 76 15.73 5.99 -11.83
C LYS A 76 15.36 5.08 -10.67
N SER A 77 15.70 5.45 -9.43
CA SER A 77 15.35 4.69 -8.23
C SER A 77 13.85 4.72 -7.93
N ILE A 78 13.40 3.73 -7.16
CA ILE A 78 12.06 3.77 -6.53
C ILE A 78 12.02 4.72 -5.34
N PHE A 79 13.18 5.04 -4.78
CA PHE A 79 13.33 6.01 -3.70
C PHE A 79 13.61 7.38 -4.31
N SER A 80 12.74 8.37 -4.06
CA SER A 80 12.99 9.75 -4.46
C SER A 80 14.25 10.29 -3.77
N GLU A 81 14.89 11.29 -4.34
CA GLU A 81 16.04 11.95 -3.72
C GLU A 81 15.70 12.45 -2.33
N ARG A 82 14.52 13.07 -2.21
CA ARG A 82 14.03 13.56 -0.93
C ARG A 82 13.86 12.46 0.12
N LEU A 83 13.33 11.30 -0.27
CA LEU A 83 13.20 10.15 0.62
C LEU A 83 14.57 9.60 1.04
N GLN A 84 15.53 9.54 0.10
CA GLN A 84 16.89 9.09 0.40
C GLN A 84 17.60 10.02 1.40
N GLU A 85 17.44 11.34 1.25
CA GLU A 85 17.97 12.33 2.21
C GLU A 85 17.37 12.13 3.61
N LEU A 86 16.04 12.01 3.69
CA LEU A 86 15.36 11.80 4.97
C LEU A 86 15.75 10.49 5.64
N ILE A 87 15.96 9.41 4.87
CA ILE A 87 16.43 8.14 5.42
C ILE A 87 17.84 8.31 6.01
N ARG A 88 18.78 8.93 5.27
CA ARG A 88 20.15 9.16 5.77
C ARG A 88 20.15 10.00 7.05
N ASP A 89 19.39 11.10 7.06
CA ASP A 89 19.28 11.95 8.25
C ASP A 89 18.75 11.18 9.49
N ARG A 90 17.78 10.28 9.29
CA ARG A 90 17.28 9.45 10.39
C ARG A 90 18.27 8.40 10.84
N LEU A 91 18.99 7.77 9.92
CA LEU A 91 20.04 6.80 10.25
C LEU A 91 21.19 7.43 11.03
N GLU A 92 21.66 8.63 10.64
CA GLU A 92 22.68 9.38 11.36
C GLU A 92 22.24 9.70 12.81
N LYS A 93 20.96 10.01 12.99
CA LYS A 93 20.35 10.26 14.32
C LYS A 93 20.03 8.98 15.09
N LYS A 94 20.32 7.80 14.52
CA LYS A 94 19.97 6.48 15.09
C LYS A 94 18.48 6.31 15.35
N GLU A 95 17.66 6.93 14.51
CA GLU A 95 16.21 6.84 14.54
C GLU A 95 15.72 5.75 13.58
N GLN A 96 14.44 5.41 13.70
CA GLN A 96 13.80 4.38 12.87
C GLN A 96 13.08 5.01 11.69
N VAL A 97 13.08 4.27 10.57
CA VAL A 97 12.33 4.59 9.36
C VAL A 97 11.37 3.45 9.05
N MET A 98 10.13 3.77 8.73
CA MET A 98 9.15 2.80 8.27
C MET A 98 8.82 3.06 6.79
N LEU A 99 9.16 2.11 5.92
CA LEU A 99 8.77 2.12 4.52
C LEU A 99 7.47 1.32 4.36
N PHE A 100 6.38 2.00 4.05
CA PHE A 100 5.08 1.38 3.86
C PHE A 100 4.79 1.19 2.36
N ILE A 101 4.48 -0.07 1.99
CA ILE A 101 4.13 -0.43 0.62
C ILE A 101 2.73 -1.02 0.64
N ASN A 102 1.77 -0.27 0.10
CA ASN A 102 0.37 -0.70 0.04
C ASN A 102 0.15 -1.72 -1.08
N ARG A 103 0.93 -2.82 -1.11
CA ARG A 103 0.71 -3.83 -2.14
C ARG A 103 1.03 -5.24 -1.66
N ARG A 104 -0.01 -6.07 -1.67
CA ARG A 104 0.12 -7.53 -1.52
C ARG A 104 0.31 -8.15 -2.90
N GLY A 105 1.26 -9.08 -3.02
CA GLY A 105 1.36 -10.03 -4.11
C GLY A 105 2.14 -9.59 -5.36
N TYR A 106 2.53 -10.60 -6.11
CA TYR A 106 3.33 -10.55 -7.35
C TYR A 106 2.58 -10.02 -8.59
N SER A 107 1.36 -9.56 -8.48
CA SER A 107 0.65 -9.05 -9.66
C SER A 107 1.17 -7.67 -10.05
N SER A 108 2.25 -7.69 -10.82
CA SER A 108 2.83 -6.49 -11.39
C SER A 108 2.03 -6.07 -12.61
N PHE A 109 1.30 -4.97 -12.52
CA PHE A 109 0.88 -4.30 -13.74
C PHE A 109 2.07 -3.53 -14.32
N VAL A 110 2.03 -3.28 -15.61
CA VAL A 110 3.05 -2.48 -16.28
C VAL A 110 2.54 -1.06 -16.46
N SER A 111 3.36 -0.09 -16.06
CA SER A 111 3.12 1.32 -16.35
C SER A 111 4.35 1.99 -16.92
N CYS A 112 4.12 3.07 -17.63
CA CYS A 112 5.18 3.89 -18.17
C CYS A 112 5.69 4.84 -17.10
N ARG A 113 7.00 4.84 -16.86
CA ARG A 113 7.62 5.76 -15.89
C ARG A 113 7.67 7.21 -16.39
N SER A 114 7.59 7.42 -17.70
CA SER A 114 7.60 8.76 -18.29
C SER A 114 6.24 9.46 -18.22
N CYS A 115 5.15 8.79 -18.62
CA CYS A 115 3.81 9.40 -18.60
C CYS A 115 2.92 8.95 -17.45
N GLY A 116 3.33 7.93 -16.70
CA GLY A 116 2.55 7.37 -15.58
C GLY A 116 1.42 6.42 -15.99
N GLU A 117 1.10 6.30 -17.30
CA GLU A 117 -0.03 5.52 -17.78
C GLU A 117 0.25 4.02 -17.68
N ALA A 118 -0.76 3.27 -17.20
CA ALA A 118 -0.68 1.81 -17.14
C ALA A 118 -1.07 1.19 -18.48
N VAL A 119 -0.45 0.05 -18.83
CA VAL A 119 -0.90 -0.73 -20.00
C VAL A 119 -2.21 -1.41 -19.65
N LYS A 120 -3.28 -0.97 -20.30
CA LYS A 120 -4.67 -1.39 -20.01
C LYS A 120 -5.18 -2.41 -21.03
N CYS A 121 -6.15 -3.20 -20.60
CA CYS A 121 -6.92 -4.09 -21.46
C CYS A 121 -7.88 -3.25 -22.34
N PRO A 122 -7.89 -3.44 -23.66
CA PRO A 122 -8.78 -2.69 -24.55
C PRO A 122 -10.26 -3.05 -24.38
N HIS A 123 -10.57 -4.20 -23.76
CA HIS A 123 -11.94 -4.66 -23.57
C HIS A 123 -12.51 -4.30 -22.18
N CYS A 124 -11.66 -4.25 -21.16
CA CYS A 124 -12.10 -4.11 -19.76
C CYS A 124 -11.61 -2.82 -19.10
N ASP A 125 -10.75 -2.06 -19.75
CA ASP A 125 -10.09 -0.84 -19.24
C ASP A 125 -9.33 -1.03 -17.92
N VAL A 126 -9.08 -2.27 -17.50
CA VAL A 126 -8.26 -2.58 -16.32
C VAL A 126 -6.80 -2.77 -16.69
N SER A 127 -5.90 -2.46 -15.77
CA SER A 127 -4.47 -2.66 -15.98
C SER A 127 -4.14 -4.14 -16.20
N LEU A 128 -3.34 -4.42 -17.23
CA LEU A 128 -2.87 -5.77 -17.53
C LEU A 128 -1.81 -6.21 -16.51
N THR A 129 -1.87 -7.48 -16.12
CA THR A 129 -0.93 -8.10 -15.19
C THR A 129 0.24 -8.74 -15.92
N LEU A 130 1.46 -8.47 -15.49
CA LEU A 130 2.67 -9.06 -16.05
C LEU A 130 2.88 -10.49 -15.51
N HIS A 131 2.90 -11.46 -16.43
CA HIS A 131 3.23 -12.85 -16.14
C HIS A 131 4.59 -13.22 -16.75
N ASN A 132 5.42 -13.88 -15.95
CA ASN A 132 6.72 -14.42 -16.38
C ASN A 132 7.62 -13.42 -17.13
N ARG A 133 7.48 -12.10 -16.83
CA ARG A 133 8.18 -10.97 -17.45
C ARG A 133 8.04 -10.84 -18.99
N GLN A 134 7.18 -11.64 -19.62
CA GLN A 134 7.07 -11.67 -21.07
C GLN A 134 5.67 -11.42 -21.63
N ARG A 135 4.62 -11.63 -20.82
CA ARG A 135 3.23 -11.50 -21.24
C ARG A 135 2.42 -10.66 -20.28
N LEU A 136 1.58 -9.82 -20.84
CA LEU A 136 0.57 -9.06 -20.10
C LEU A 136 -0.78 -9.75 -20.28
N VAL A 137 -1.48 -10.02 -19.18
CA VAL A 137 -2.75 -10.76 -19.16
C VAL A 137 -3.81 -9.95 -18.42
N CYS A 138 -5.00 -9.89 -19.01
CA CYS A 138 -6.20 -9.43 -18.34
C CYS A 138 -6.87 -10.57 -17.58
N HIS A 139 -6.98 -10.48 -16.27
CA HIS A 139 -7.64 -11.51 -15.45
C HIS A 139 -9.17 -11.48 -15.52
N TYR A 140 -9.75 -10.47 -16.18
CA TYR A 140 -11.21 -10.40 -16.38
C TYR A 140 -11.68 -11.10 -17.64
N CYS A 141 -11.03 -10.82 -18.78
CA CYS A 141 -11.47 -11.37 -20.08
C CYS A 141 -10.47 -12.34 -20.72
N GLY A 142 -9.31 -12.58 -20.09
CA GLY A 142 -8.29 -13.45 -20.64
C GLY A 142 -7.47 -12.85 -21.80
N TYR A 143 -7.68 -11.57 -22.15
CA TYR A 143 -6.90 -10.91 -23.19
C TYR A 143 -5.41 -10.92 -22.85
N GLN A 144 -4.56 -11.23 -23.84
CA GLN A 144 -3.12 -11.35 -23.63
C GLN A 144 -2.35 -10.67 -24.77
N ILE A 145 -1.28 -9.97 -24.39
CA ILE A 145 -0.28 -9.42 -25.31
C ILE A 145 1.14 -9.71 -24.83
N PRO A 146 2.12 -9.80 -25.73
CA PRO A 146 3.52 -9.76 -25.31
C PRO A 146 3.83 -8.43 -24.65
N MET A 147 4.87 -8.40 -23.79
CA MET A 147 5.35 -7.16 -23.17
C MET A 147 5.75 -6.16 -24.27
N PRO A 148 5.09 -4.99 -24.37
CA PRO A 148 5.44 -4.00 -25.37
C PRO A 148 6.84 -3.41 -25.09
N LYS A 149 7.58 -3.11 -26.15
CA LYS A 149 8.91 -2.48 -26.05
C LYS A 149 8.80 -0.99 -25.79
N LEU A 150 7.73 -0.37 -26.26
CA LEU A 150 7.46 1.07 -26.13
C LEU A 150 6.11 1.29 -25.49
N CYS A 151 5.97 2.38 -24.77
CA CYS A 151 4.69 2.77 -24.18
C CYS A 151 3.65 3.02 -25.26
N PRO A 152 2.49 2.38 -25.21
CA PRO A 152 1.42 2.60 -26.19
C PRO A 152 0.90 4.04 -26.22
N ASN A 153 1.03 4.77 -25.10
CA ASN A 153 0.53 6.14 -24.97
C ASN A 153 1.54 7.21 -25.41
N CYS A 154 2.81 7.13 -24.97
CA CYS A 154 3.79 8.19 -25.22
C CYS A 154 5.04 7.74 -25.99
N GLY A 155 5.13 6.49 -26.44
CA GLY A 155 6.26 5.94 -27.20
C GLY A 155 7.57 5.76 -26.37
N SER A 156 7.56 6.04 -25.08
CA SER A 156 8.75 5.90 -24.22
C SER A 156 9.15 4.43 -24.03
N PRO A 157 10.46 4.11 -24.01
CA PRO A 157 10.93 2.75 -23.72
C PRO A 157 10.90 2.40 -22.23
N TYR A 158 10.54 3.32 -21.37
CA TYR A 158 10.60 3.16 -19.92
C TYR A 158 9.32 2.52 -19.33
N LEU A 159 8.96 1.36 -19.86
CA LEU A 159 7.92 0.52 -19.29
C LEU A 159 8.50 -0.34 -18.15
N ALA A 160 7.90 -0.25 -16.98
CA ALA A 160 8.30 -1.05 -15.84
C ALA A 160 7.11 -1.79 -15.26
N GLY A 161 7.33 -3.03 -14.85
CA GLY A 161 6.38 -3.75 -14.02
C GLY A 161 6.32 -3.09 -12.65
N PHE A 162 5.17 -2.51 -12.32
CA PHE A 162 4.90 -2.05 -10.96
C PHE A 162 4.41 -3.22 -10.12
N GLY A 163 5.31 -3.85 -9.46
CA GLY A 163 5.10 -4.94 -8.54
C GLY A 163 6.39 -5.13 -7.74
N ILE A 164 6.85 -4.02 -7.16
CA ILE A 164 7.97 -4.09 -6.23
C ILE A 164 7.37 -4.63 -4.94
N GLY A 165 7.49 -5.94 -4.74
CA GLY A 165 7.15 -6.56 -3.46
C GLY A 165 8.10 -6.09 -2.36
N THR A 166 7.71 -6.28 -1.12
CA THR A 166 8.50 -5.95 0.08
C THR A 166 9.92 -6.49 0.02
N GLN A 167 10.12 -7.68 -0.54
CA GLN A 167 11.45 -8.28 -0.73
C GLN A 167 12.34 -7.44 -1.65
N LYS A 168 11.81 -6.95 -2.78
CA LYS A 168 12.61 -6.14 -3.71
C LYS A 168 12.97 -4.78 -3.13
N VAL A 169 12.06 -4.19 -2.33
CA VAL A 169 12.35 -2.95 -1.60
C VAL A 169 13.42 -3.17 -0.55
N GLU A 170 13.37 -4.28 0.19
CA GLU A 170 14.40 -4.67 1.15
C GLU A 170 15.78 -4.80 0.47
N GLU A 171 15.87 -5.52 -0.66
CA GLU A 171 17.11 -5.67 -1.44
C GLU A 171 17.66 -4.31 -1.89
N MET A 172 16.81 -3.44 -2.42
CA MET A 172 17.23 -2.11 -2.88
C MET A 172 17.63 -1.20 -1.72
N ALA A 173 16.94 -1.27 -0.59
CA ALA A 173 17.29 -0.53 0.61
C ALA A 173 18.63 -1.01 1.18
N ALA A 174 18.89 -2.34 1.19
CA ALA A 174 20.16 -2.90 1.63
C ALA A 174 21.35 -2.44 0.76
N GLN A 175 21.12 -2.30 -0.55
CA GLN A 175 22.16 -1.80 -1.46
C GLN A 175 22.42 -0.31 -1.29
N MET A 176 21.38 0.47 -1.01
CA MET A 176 21.48 1.93 -0.91
C MET A 176 21.92 2.44 0.46
N PHE A 177 21.60 1.68 1.50
CA PHE A 177 21.89 1.99 2.92
C PHE A 177 22.50 0.77 3.61
N PRO A 178 23.75 0.41 3.28
CA PRO A 178 24.39 -0.82 3.79
C PRO A 178 24.59 -0.81 5.32
N GLU A 179 24.60 0.36 5.94
CA GLU A 179 24.69 0.55 7.39
C GLU A 179 23.36 0.32 8.11
N ALA A 180 22.24 0.28 7.39
CA ALA A 180 20.91 0.13 7.98
C ALA A 180 20.62 -1.33 8.35
N ARG A 181 20.05 -1.54 9.54
CA ARG A 181 19.45 -2.83 9.91
C ARG A 181 18.03 -2.88 9.39
N LEU A 182 17.78 -3.76 8.43
CA LEU A 182 16.48 -3.90 7.79
C LEU A 182 15.65 -5.01 8.44
N LEU A 183 14.36 -4.74 8.61
CA LEU A 183 13.38 -5.72 9.05
C LEU A 183 12.18 -5.67 8.10
N ARG A 184 11.93 -6.78 7.41
CA ARG A 184 10.76 -6.93 6.55
C ARG A 184 9.59 -7.52 7.32
N MET A 185 8.43 -6.89 7.21
CA MET A 185 7.18 -7.35 7.79
C MET A 185 6.13 -7.53 6.68
N ASP A 186 5.84 -8.76 6.34
CA ASP A 186 4.78 -9.15 5.43
C ASP A 186 4.15 -10.48 5.87
N LEU A 187 3.12 -10.96 5.17
CA LEU A 187 2.45 -12.21 5.51
C LEU A 187 3.40 -13.42 5.48
N ASP A 188 4.37 -13.43 4.58
CA ASP A 188 5.30 -14.55 4.44
C ASP A 188 6.28 -14.61 5.61
N THR A 189 6.66 -13.45 6.16
CA THR A 189 7.58 -13.35 7.29
C THR A 189 6.89 -13.46 8.64
N THR A 190 5.60 -13.07 8.74
CA THR A 190 4.86 -13.01 10.01
C THR A 190 3.90 -14.18 10.24
N SER A 191 3.60 -15.00 9.22
CA SER A 191 2.65 -16.12 9.32
C SER A 191 3.18 -17.33 10.11
N LYS A 192 4.48 -17.43 10.36
CA LYS A 192 5.07 -18.51 11.19
C LYS A 192 5.02 -18.10 12.65
N LYS A 193 4.26 -18.87 13.48
CA LYS A 193 4.26 -18.73 14.94
C LYS A 193 5.69 -18.84 15.47
N GLY A 194 6.20 -17.80 16.13
CA GLY A 194 7.48 -17.82 16.85
C GLY A 194 8.63 -17.03 16.22
N ARG A 195 8.36 -16.10 15.33
CA ARG A 195 9.34 -15.09 14.87
C ARG A 195 8.88 -13.69 15.18
#